data_be1e0b3625e9cbd843835d9cc578cda7
#
_entry.id   be1e0b3625e9cbd843835d9cc578cda7
#
_cell.length_a   1.000
_cell.length_b   1.000
_cell.length_c   1.000
_cell.angle_alpha   90.00
_cell.angle_beta   90.00
_cell.angle_gamma   90.00
#
_symmetry.space_group_name_H-M   'P 1'
#
loop_
_entity.id
_entity.type
_entity.pdbx_description
1 polymer ?
#
loop_
_entity_poly.entity_id
_entity_poly.type
_entity_poly.pdbx_seq_one_letter_code
_entity_poly.pdbx_strand_id
1 'polypeptide(L)'
;MNLFGLGGRGRLIVGLIALGLMSSAQSAELEFSSQSFQFPAKLEGLVIADTNGDNLSEIITVIDKTLRIYFQSAAGFDFQSGFDEIVFPGQAVGWDLSSNYSNSDQASIIAVIDGNEVLAWHIDSQTILPPKKIQENLLGFLSKGVNRLHFSRDVNGDDIEDLLIPGAGILNIYISDGAGSYQAGLSVQFDMRIRTNLDSTQLERRTGQSIRIPLIVLRDVNGDGFDDLVSRTDEKLEVFIADALANNYFNIVPSYTLDITEIEARLGEFDIDNLDFANLTGILALTHEEILDDVDGDGIEDLLLREAGKISLFGGTFNGMELEQPRQVLRSGGNVLSTFLYDENEDGLKDLWLWRVESISIGDIFVWLALSGSVAIEAFIYPNEGKRFSRRPARKISVDLRFPSVIRLAATFQEKADEYRELQEQQAVPNNSANLDNNFGNEELLVLANNQIEIFLNAIEPSEDNRQFLGALNYTRERNEYEINIREIIDDISLNANSALAAVEGKTPDLTLDIDASFINGSGDIIPAKLNADSIDDVFIFTDLNSSHISGMLLLSK
;
A
#
# COMPACT_ATOMS: atom_id res chain seq x y z
N MET A 1 60.95 -39.75 -23.56
CA MET A 1 62.11 -40.55 -23.10
C MET A 1 62.05 -40.53 -21.57
N ASN A 2 61.51 -41.59 -21.03
CA ASN A 2 62.03 -42.39 -19.89
C ASN A 2 62.45 -41.60 -18.62
N LEU A 3 62.20 -41.98 -17.42
CA LEU A 3 61.62 -43.17 -16.73
C LEU A 3 61.72 -42.92 -15.20
N PHE A 4 60.76 -43.42 -14.44
CA PHE A 4 60.86 -43.98 -13.06
C PHE A 4 61.56 -43.17 -11.94
N GLY A 5 60.96 -43.06 -10.81
CA GLY A 5 60.84 -43.99 -9.71
C GLY A 5 60.42 -43.42 -8.37
N LEU A 6 59.44 -44.04 -7.84
CA LEU A 6 59.20 -44.51 -6.46
C LEU A 6 59.72 -43.73 -5.22
N GLY A 7 58.77 -43.42 -4.35
CA GLY A 7 58.79 -43.94 -2.97
C GLY A 7 58.96 -42.89 -1.88
N GLY A 8 57.95 -42.82 -0.97
CA GLY A 8 58.19 -42.20 0.32
C GLY A 8 56.93 -41.65 0.99
N ARG A 9 56.29 -42.49 1.80
CA ARG A 9 55.20 -42.08 2.74
C ARG A 9 55.77 -41.14 3.82
N GLY A 10 55.27 -39.93 3.88
CA GLY A 10 55.47 -39.01 4.97
C GLY A 10 54.15 -38.35 5.33
N ARG A 11 53.49 -38.81 6.40
CA ARG A 11 52.32 -38.14 7.02
C ARG A 11 52.83 -36.85 7.67
N LEU A 12 52.51 -35.73 7.09
CA LEU A 12 52.60 -34.43 7.76
C LEU A 12 51.19 -34.07 8.29
N ILE A 13 51.07 -34.14 9.61
CA ILE A 13 49.93 -33.60 10.33
C ILE A 13 50.13 -32.11 10.35
N VAL A 14 49.40 -31.38 9.51
CA VAL A 14 49.27 -29.90 9.62
C VAL A 14 48.11 -29.63 10.57
N GLY A 15 48.43 -29.28 11.78
CA GLY A 15 47.47 -28.75 12.73
C GLY A 15 46.99 -27.37 12.24
N LEU A 16 45.74 -27.32 11.75
CA LEU A 16 45.05 -26.03 11.57
C LEU A 16 44.75 -25.47 12.96
N ILE A 17 45.54 -24.50 13.39
CA ILE A 17 45.14 -23.58 14.44
C ILE A 17 44.10 -22.64 13.82
N ALA A 18 42.80 -22.94 14.04
CA ALA A 18 41.74 -21.97 13.82
C ALA A 18 41.90 -20.84 14.86
N LEU A 19 42.56 -19.76 14.46
CA LEU A 19 42.39 -18.48 15.14
C LEU A 19 40.93 -18.06 14.91
N GLY A 20 40.11 -18.30 15.92
CA GLY A 20 38.81 -17.62 16.02
C GLY A 20 39.08 -16.13 16.16
N LEU A 21 38.94 -15.41 15.08
CA LEU A 21 38.63 -13.98 15.12
C LEU A 21 37.24 -13.88 15.75
N MET A 22 37.19 -13.73 17.08
CA MET A 22 36.04 -13.12 17.71
C MET A 22 36.07 -11.68 17.21
N SER A 23 35.33 -11.35 16.20
CA SER A 23 34.86 -9.99 15.98
C SER A 23 34.01 -9.67 17.21
N SER A 24 34.55 -8.96 18.15
CA SER A 24 33.73 -8.20 19.07
C SER A 24 32.92 -7.27 18.18
N ALA A 25 31.65 -7.57 17.96
CA ALA A 25 30.69 -6.59 17.53
C ALA A 25 30.76 -5.50 18.59
N GLN A 26 31.39 -4.40 18.24
CA GLN A 26 31.36 -3.17 19.03
C GLN A 26 29.90 -2.72 18.83
N SER A 27 29.09 -2.88 19.89
CA SER A 27 27.78 -2.24 19.90
C SER A 27 28.05 -0.77 19.65
N ALA A 28 27.54 -0.23 18.54
CA ALA A 28 27.51 1.19 18.35
C ALA A 28 26.81 1.77 19.58
N GLU A 29 27.48 2.67 20.29
CA GLU A 29 26.90 3.33 21.45
C GLU A 29 25.81 4.23 20.87
N LEU A 30 24.53 3.87 21.05
CA LEU A 30 23.41 4.66 20.56
C LEU A 30 23.42 6.00 21.28
N GLU A 31 23.67 7.07 20.56
CA GLU A 31 23.64 8.43 21.07
C GLU A 31 22.48 9.21 20.45
N PHE A 32 21.66 9.81 21.33
CA PHE A 32 20.56 10.68 20.91
C PHE A 32 20.71 12.07 21.51
N SER A 33 20.29 13.10 20.76
CA SER A 33 19.98 14.40 21.32
C SER A 33 18.47 14.52 21.53
N SER A 34 18.04 14.90 22.71
CA SER A 34 16.62 15.04 23.04
C SER A 34 16.17 16.49 22.95
N GLN A 35 15.02 16.72 22.31
CA GLN A 35 14.38 18.04 22.20
C GLN A 35 12.91 17.93 22.55
N SER A 36 12.43 18.80 23.45
CA SER A 36 10.99 18.85 23.77
C SER A 36 10.27 19.79 22.82
N PHE A 37 9.06 19.39 22.40
CA PHE A 37 8.20 20.20 21.57
C PHE A 37 6.79 20.31 22.14
N GLN A 38 6.07 21.33 21.69
CA GLN A 38 4.66 21.50 21.98
C GLN A 38 3.95 22.09 20.75
N PHE A 39 2.94 21.38 20.25
CA PHE A 39 2.08 21.86 19.17
C PHE A 39 0.76 22.38 19.74
N PRO A 40 0.27 23.52 19.27
CA PRO A 40 -0.81 24.26 19.91
C PRO A 40 -2.20 23.67 19.72
N ALA A 41 -2.38 22.63 18.89
CA ALA A 41 -3.69 22.04 18.62
C ALA A 41 -3.57 20.59 18.16
N LYS A 42 -4.73 19.93 18.01
CA LYS A 42 -4.88 18.62 17.40
C LYS A 42 -4.25 18.61 16.01
N LEU A 43 -3.22 17.81 15.81
CA LEU A 43 -2.61 17.63 14.49
C LEU A 43 -3.53 16.81 13.59
N GLU A 44 -3.94 17.36 12.45
CA GLU A 44 -4.67 16.61 11.43
C GLU A 44 -3.74 15.78 10.54
N GLY A 45 -2.44 15.99 10.64
CA GLY A 45 -1.38 15.25 9.98
C GLY A 45 -0.01 15.85 10.29
N LEU A 46 0.98 14.98 10.40
CA LEU A 46 2.39 15.31 10.47
C LEU A 46 3.04 14.88 9.17
N VAL A 47 3.72 15.78 8.49
CA VAL A 47 4.49 15.47 7.28
C VAL A 47 5.95 15.78 7.54
N ILE A 48 6.81 14.87 7.17
CA ILE A 48 8.26 15.00 7.29
C ILE A 48 8.83 14.95 5.88
N ALA A 49 9.56 15.97 5.50
CA ALA A 49 10.19 16.07 4.18
C ALA A 49 11.31 17.10 4.19
N ASP A 50 12.36 16.86 3.45
CA ASP A 50 13.35 17.89 3.13
C ASP A 50 12.73 18.87 2.14
N THR A 51 12.43 20.08 2.61
CA THR A 51 11.73 21.10 1.83
C THR A 51 12.65 22.18 1.27
N ASN A 52 13.90 22.22 1.70
CA ASN A 52 14.86 23.24 1.30
C ASN A 52 16.12 22.68 0.62
N GLY A 53 16.24 21.35 0.49
CA GLY A 53 17.31 20.67 -0.19
C GLY A 53 18.64 20.61 0.58
N ASP A 54 18.59 20.74 1.92
CA ASP A 54 19.79 20.70 2.75
C ASP A 54 20.10 19.31 3.33
N ASN A 55 19.31 18.30 2.98
CA ASN A 55 19.31 16.92 3.47
C ASN A 55 18.94 16.77 4.95
N LEU A 56 18.30 17.76 5.54
CA LEU A 56 17.64 17.67 6.83
C LEU A 56 16.13 17.81 6.59
N SER A 57 15.34 16.92 7.18
CA SER A 57 13.89 16.97 6.96
C SER A 57 13.22 17.97 7.88
N GLU A 58 12.32 18.77 7.33
CA GLU A 58 11.44 19.66 8.06
C GLU A 58 10.21 18.91 8.59
N ILE A 59 9.60 19.50 9.61
CA ILE A 59 8.32 19.07 10.16
C ILE A 59 7.23 20.03 9.68
N ILE A 60 6.27 19.50 8.90
CA ILE A 60 5.14 20.25 8.38
C ILE A 60 3.89 19.89 9.16
N THR A 61 3.19 20.87 9.69
CA THR A 61 1.94 20.71 10.41
C THR A 61 0.84 21.60 9.84
N VAL A 62 -0.41 21.14 9.91
CA VAL A 62 -1.56 21.94 9.48
C VAL A 62 -2.53 22.08 10.65
N ILE A 63 -2.89 23.31 10.95
CA ILE A 63 -3.83 23.68 11.99
C ILE A 63 -4.82 24.68 11.41
N ASP A 64 -6.08 24.32 11.32
CA ASP A 64 -7.13 25.09 10.67
C ASP A 64 -6.75 25.45 9.22
N LYS A 65 -6.37 26.71 8.97
CA LYS A 65 -5.97 27.21 7.65
C LYS A 65 -4.49 27.55 7.56
N THR A 66 -3.74 27.25 8.59
CA THR A 66 -2.33 27.58 8.67
C THR A 66 -1.49 26.32 8.52
N LEU A 67 -0.68 26.28 7.49
CA LEU A 67 0.39 25.30 7.33
C LEU A 67 1.66 25.92 7.93
N ARG A 68 2.31 25.21 8.83
CA ARG A 68 3.55 25.64 9.47
C ARG A 68 4.66 24.65 9.14
N ILE A 69 5.82 25.18 8.78
CA ILE A 69 7.04 24.40 8.53
C ILE A 69 8.04 24.76 9.61
N TYR A 70 8.44 23.75 10.40
CA TYR A 70 9.54 23.86 11.35
C TYR A 70 10.82 23.41 10.66
N PHE A 71 11.76 24.34 10.53
CA PHE A 71 13.02 24.09 9.85
C PHE A 71 14.02 23.43 10.79
N GLN A 72 14.69 22.40 10.29
CA GLN A 72 15.77 21.74 10.99
C GLN A 72 17.09 22.47 10.74
N SER A 73 17.97 22.44 11.72
CA SER A 73 19.36 22.89 11.63
C SER A 73 20.29 21.79 12.15
N ALA A 74 21.59 21.94 11.98
CA ALA A 74 22.56 21.01 12.56
C ALA A 74 22.46 20.88 14.10
N ALA A 75 21.77 21.78 14.79
CA ALA A 75 21.49 21.72 16.23
C ALA A 75 20.10 21.10 16.53
N GLY A 76 19.35 20.65 15.53
CA GLY A 76 17.98 20.20 15.61
C GLY A 76 16.99 21.32 15.35
N PHE A 77 15.81 21.27 15.99
CA PHE A 77 14.69 22.19 15.78
C PHE A 77 14.61 23.28 16.85
N ASP A 78 14.24 24.47 16.44
CA ASP A 78 13.74 25.51 17.36
C ASP A 78 12.20 25.61 17.21
N PHE A 79 11.49 24.84 18.02
CA PHE A 79 10.02 24.80 17.98
C PHE A 79 9.33 26.11 18.41
N GLN A 80 10.07 27.08 18.95
CA GLN A 80 9.52 28.36 19.41
C GLN A 80 9.62 29.48 18.37
N SER A 81 10.69 29.49 17.56
CA SER A 81 10.95 30.56 16.61
C SER A 81 11.52 30.10 15.26
N GLY A 82 11.94 28.84 15.13
CA GLY A 82 12.53 28.28 13.91
C GLY A 82 11.49 27.75 12.93
N PHE A 83 10.42 28.49 12.66
CA PHE A 83 9.37 28.10 11.70
C PHE A 83 8.91 29.29 10.87
N ASP A 84 8.28 28.98 9.74
CA ASP A 84 7.53 29.92 8.91
C ASP A 84 6.15 29.36 8.57
N GLU A 85 5.22 30.22 8.12
CA GLU A 85 3.80 29.86 8.00
C GLU A 85 3.18 30.28 6.67
N ILE A 86 2.30 29.45 6.15
CA ILE A 86 1.36 29.77 5.09
C ILE A 86 -0.04 29.85 5.66
N VAL A 87 -0.67 31.00 5.58
CA VAL A 87 -2.11 31.14 5.83
C VAL A 87 -2.83 31.02 4.49
N PHE A 88 -3.51 29.90 4.26
CA PHE A 88 -4.20 29.69 2.99
C PHE A 88 -5.37 30.67 2.80
N PRO A 89 -5.48 31.32 1.61
CA PRO A 89 -6.48 32.33 1.37
C PRO A 89 -7.91 31.81 1.20
N GLY A 90 -8.07 30.51 0.89
CA GLY A 90 -9.35 29.90 0.56
C GLY A 90 -10.13 29.33 1.75
N GLN A 91 -11.32 28.78 1.46
CA GLN A 91 -12.15 28.04 2.42
C GLN A 91 -12.05 26.53 2.22
N ALA A 92 -11.89 26.11 0.98
CA ALA A 92 -11.67 24.74 0.57
C ALA A 92 -10.29 24.65 -0.08
N VAL A 93 -9.34 23.98 0.61
CA VAL A 93 -7.95 23.93 0.17
C VAL A 93 -7.51 22.46 0.11
N GLY A 94 -7.06 22.07 -1.08
CA GLY A 94 -6.31 20.84 -1.27
C GLY A 94 -4.84 21.18 -1.46
N TRP A 95 -3.94 20.77 -0.57
CA TRP A 95 -2.52 21.05 -0.69
C TRP A 95 -1.69 19.80 -0.88
N ASP A 96 -0.51 19.96 -1.44
CA ASP A 96 0.50 18.92 -1.57
C ASP A 96 1.90 19.50 -1.46
N LEU A 97 2.86 18.63 -1.29
CA LEU A 97 4.28 18.94 -1.39
C LEU A 97 4.77 18.51 -2.78
N SER A 98 5.29 19.45 -3.54
CA SER A 98 5.92 19.19 -4.83
C SER A 98 7.44 19.28 -4.69
N SER A 99 8.14 18.27 -5.14
CA SER A 99 9.60 18.25 -5.13
C SER A 99 10.18 19.04 -6.31
N ASN A 100 9.50 19.06 -7.45
CA ASN A 100 10.00 19.68 -8.68
C ASN A 100 8.86 20.12 -9.62
N TYR A 101 8.15 21.17 -9.30
CA TYR A 101 7.08 21.67 -10.19
C TYR A 101 7.58 22.61 -11.30
N SER A 102 8.83 23.07 -11.23
CA SER A 102 9.36 24.11 -12.14
C SER A 102 10.82 23.90 -12.53
N ASN A 103 11.28 22.66 -12.54
CA ASN A 103 12.68 22.30 -12.86
C ASN A 103 13.71 23.08 -12.02
N SER A 104 13.41 23.25 -10.72
CA SER A 104 14.24 24.01 -9.80
C SER A 104 14.94 23.19 -8.73
N ASP A 105 14.72 21.86 -8.71
CA ASP A 105 15.22 20.91 -7.69
C ASP A 105 14.92 21.35 -6.24
N GLN A 106 13.91 22.17 -6.04
CA GLN A 106 13.51 22.68 -4.74
C GLN A 106 12.05 22.39 -4.47
N ALA A 107 11.78 21.87 -3.30
CA ALA A 107 10.42 21.58 -2.89
C ALA A 107 9.58 22.86 -2.73
N SER A 108 8.30 22.72 -2.97
CA SER A 108 7.32 23.79 -2.87
C SER A 108 6.02 23.27 -2.28
N ILE A 109 5.35 24.08 -1.49
CA ILE A 109 3.97 23.81 -1.12
C ILE A 109 3.08 24.30 -2.24
N ILE A 110 2.30 23.40 -2.82
CA ILE A 110 1.30 23.74 -3.83
C ILE A 110 -0.10 23.50 -3.28
N ALA A 111 -1.04 24.36 -3.64
CA ALA A 111 -2.41 24.22 -3.14
C ALA A 111 -3.46 24.65 -4.16
N VAL A 112 -4.50 23.81 -4.31
CA VAL A 112 -5.73 24.11 -5.03
C VAL A 112 -6.63 24.93 -4.09
N ILE A 113 -6.89 26.18 -4.45
CA ILE A 113 -7.67 27.12 -3.65
C ILE A 113 -9.08 27.22 -4.21
N ASP A 114 -10.06 26.90 -3.35
CA ASP A 114 -11.49 26.93 -3.66
C ASP A 114 -11.84 26.26 -5.01
N GLY A 115 -11.06 25.24 -5.40
CA GLY A 115 -11.22 24.49 -6.65
C GLY A 115 -11.00 25.28 -7.93
N ASN A 116 -10.49 26.52 -7.87
CA ASN A 116 -10.43 27.43 -9.00
C ASN A 116 -9.01 27.75 -9.48
N GLU A 117 -8.05 27.83 -8.56
CA GLU A 117 -6.67 28.17 -8.89
C GLU A 117 -5.67 27.35 -8.10
N VAL A 118 -4.46 27.20 -8.62
CA VAL A 118 -3.33 26.60 -7.92
C VAL A 118 -2.29 27.66 -7.61
N LEU A 119 -1.94 27.75 -6.35
CA LEU A 119 -0.86 28.59 -5.84
C LEU A 119 0.32 27.69 -5.43
N ALA A 120 1.54 28.18 -5.66
CA ALA A 120 2.79 27.55 -5.23
C ALA A 120 3.57 28.51 -4.33
N TRP A 121 3.98 28.02 -3.17
CA TRP A 121 4.88 28.69 -2.24
C TRP A 121 6.23 27.98 -2.29
N HIS A 122 7.20 28.68 -2.80
CA HIS A 122 8.58 28.19 -2.85
C HIS A 122 9.26 28.40 -1.50
N ILE A 123 10.08 27.43 -1.11
CA ILE A 123 10.83 27.45 0.15
C ILE A 123 12.30 27.75 -0.19
N ASP A 124 12.82 28.86 0.33
CA ASP A 124 14.22 29.23 0.18
C ASP A 124 14.89 29.24 1.55
N SER A 125 15.77 28.25 1.76
CA SER A 125 16.45 28.02 3.03
C SER A 125 15.43 27.79 4.19
N GLN A 126 15.17 28.79 5.00
CA GLN A 126 14.23 28.72 6.12
C GLN A 126 13.09 29.75 5.98
N THR A 127 12.78 30.16 4.75
CA THR A 127 11.78 31.19 4.49
C THR A 127 10.84 30.75 3.38
N ILE A 128 9.55 30.95 3.59
CA ILE A 128 8.52 30.71 2.60
C ILE A 128 8.32 31.97 1.77
N LEU A 129 8.56 31.87 0.47
CA LEU A 129 8.40 33.01 -0.43
C LEU A 129 6.90 33.29 -0.73
N PRO A 130 6.56 34.51 -1.13
CA PRO A 130 5.19 34.83 -1.52
C PRO A 130 4.67 33.90 -2.62
N PRO A 131 3.37 33.55 -2.60
CA PRO A 131 2.82 32.59 -3.54
C PRO A 131 2.85 33.07 -4.98
N LYS A 132 3.14 32.15 -5.88
CA LYS A 132 2.99 32.33 -7.33
C LYS A 132 1.73 31.57 -7.77
N LYS A 133 0.88 32.22 -8.58
CA LYS A 133 -0.20 31.51 -9.26
C LYS A 133 0.38 30.72 -10.43
N ILE A 134 0.15 29.40 -10.43
CA ILE A 134 0.68 28.49 -11.45
C ILE A 134 -0.41 27.96 -12.38
N GLN A 135 -1.67 27.93 -11.91
CA GLN A 135 -2.81 27.55 -12.73
C GLN A 135 -4.07 28.29 -12.29
N GLU A 136 -5.02 28.55 -13.20
CA GLU A 136 -6.27 29.22 -12.91
C GLU A 136 -7.42 28.70 -13.80
N ASN A 137 -8.64 29.12 -13.47
CA ASN A 137 -9.87 28.74 -14.16
C ASN A 137 -10.13 27.23 -14.12
N LEU A 138 -9.82 26.61 -12.99
CA LEU A 138 -10.06 25.20 -12.76
C LEU A 138 -11.52 24.94 -12.42
N LEU A 139 -11.95 23.71 -12.67
CA LEU A 139 -13.19 23.13 -12.17
C LEU A 139 -12.84 22.03 -11.16
N GLY A 140 -12.02 22.40 -10.19
CA GLY A 140 -11.51 21.48 -9.19
C GLY A 140 -12.53 21.13 -8.12
N PHE A 141 -12.23 20.08 -7.38
CA PHE A 141 -13.03 19.61 -6.25
C PHE A 141 -12.92 20.57 -5.06
N LEU A 142 -14.08 20.83 -4.41
CA LEU A 142 -14.16 21.61 -3.19
C LEU A 142 -14.18 20.68 -1.97
N SER A 143 -13.02 20.46 -1.36
CA SER A 143 -12.95 19.79 -0.06
C SER A 143 -13.39 20.76 1.04
N LYS A 144 -13.90 20.24 2.16
CA LYS A 144 -14.20 21.08 3.31
C LYS A 144 -12.92 21.26 4.14
N GLY A 145 -12.52 22.53 4.37
CA GLY A 145 -11.32 22.85 5.15
C GLY A 145 -10.03 22.67 4.35
N VAL A 146 -8.94 22.43 5.05
CA VAL A 146 -7.61 22.22 4.48
C VAL A 146 -7.28 20.73 4.57
N ASN A 147 -6.99 20.12 3.43
CA ASN A 147 -6.68 18.68 3.36
C ASN A 147 -5.45 18.46 2.48
N ARG A 148 -4.60 17.52 2.84
CA ARG A 148 -3.55 17.06 1.93
C ARG A 148 -4.17 16.17 0.85
N LEU A 149 -3.89 16.54 -0.39
CA LEU A 149 -4.29 15.78 -1.58
C LEU A 149 -3.01 15.48 -2.37
N HIS A 150 -2.74 14.23 -2.65
CA HIS A 150 -1.58 13.84 -3.47
C HIS A 150 -1.89 14.07 -4.95
N PHE A 151 -1.86 15.33 -5.38
CA PHE A 151 -2.23 15.73 -6.73
C PHE A 151 -1.04 16.20 -7.60
N SER A 152 0.15 16.30 -7.02
CA SER A 152 1.38 16.57 -7.75
C SER A 152 2.13 15.27 -8.02
N ARG A 153 2.41 14.98 -9.29
CA ARG A 153 3.07 13.73 -9.70
C ARG A 153 3.61 13.86 -11.11
N ASP A 154 4.83 13.43 -11.34
CA ASP A 154 5.36 13.22 -12.69
C ASP A 154 4.60 12.05 -13.35
N VAL A 155 3.90 12.33 -14.45
CA VAL A 155 3.13 11.33 -15.20
C VAL A 155 3.72 11.03 -16.58
N ASN A 156 4.71 11.80 -17.00
CA ASN A 156 5.32 11.68 -18.32
C ASN A 156 6.80 11.25 -18.27
N GLY A 157 7.38 11.10 -17.08
CA GLY A 157 8.74 10.63 -16.87
C GLY A 157 9.82 11.65 -17.22
N ASP A 158 9.50 12.97 -17.17
CA ASP A 158 10.44 14.04 -17.45
C ASP A 158 11.10 14.64 -16.20
N ASP A 159 10.87 14.02 -15.03
CA ASP A 159 11.30 14.43 -13.69
C ASP A 159 10.69 15.77 -13.23
N ILE A 160 9.64 16.28 -13.91
CA ILE A 160 8.91 17.48 -13.50
C ILE A 160 7.47 17.09 -13.15
N GLU A 161 7.00 17.54 -12.02
CA GLU A 161 5.69 17.12 -11.54
C GLU A 161 4.54 17.81 -12.28
N ASP A 162 3.59 17.02 -12.68
CA ASP A 162 2.32 17.39 -13.29
C ASP A 162 1.22 17.51 -12.22
N LEU A 163 0.04 18.02 -12.59
CA LEU A 163 -1.07 18.18 -11.67
C LEU A 163 -2.24 17.26 -12.04
N LEU A 164 -2.68 16.43 -11.09
CA LEU A 164 -3.85 15.56 -11.21
C LEU A 164 -4.98 16.12 -10.34
N ILE A 165 -5.80 17.00 -10.89
CA ILE A 165 -6.80 17.74 -10.12
C ILE A 165 -8.18 17.12 -10.28
N PRO A 166 -8.73 16.50 -9.21
CA PRO A 166 -10.08 15.98 -9.25
C PRO A 166 -11.10 17.11 -9.33
N GLY A 167 -12.08 16.93 -10.21
CA GLY A 167 -13.23 17.80 -10.37
C GLY A 167 -14.55 17.08 -10.11
N ALA A 168 -15.65 17.59 -10.61
CA ALA A 168 -16.97 16.99 -10.47
C ALA A 168 -17.16 15.84 -11.48
N GLY A 169 -16.79 14.61 -11.11
CA GLY A 169 -16.87 13.44 -11.97
C GLY A 169 -15.76 13.35 -13.03
N ILE A 170 -14.71 14.14 -12.90
CA ILE A 170 -13.60 14.20 -13.85
C ILE A 170 -12.30 14.37 -13.06
N LEU A 171 -11.27 13.64 -13.44
CA LEU A 171 -9.89 13.89 -13.06
C LEU A 171 -9.20 14.61 -14.23
N ASN A 172 -8.75 15.82 -13.99
CA ASN A 172 -8.02 16.59 -14.99
C ASN A 172 -6.52 16.46 -14.76
N ILE A 173 -5.80 16.14 -15.79
CA ILE A 173 -4.34 16.06 -15.81
C ILE A 173 -3.83 17.30 -16.53
N TYR A 174 -2.93 18.02 -15.90
CA TYR A 174 -2.26 19.19 -16.46
C TYR A 174 -0.78 18.89 -16.53
N ILE A 175 -0.23 18.93 -17.73
CA ILE A 175 1.18 18.64 -18.00
C ILE A 175 2.01 19.92 -17.83
N SER A 176 3.11 19.81 -17.10
CA SER A 176 4.05 20.90 -16.87
C SER A 176 4.81 21.25 -18.16
N ASP A 177 5.12 22.52 -18.35
CA ASP A 177 6.01 23.00 -19.43
C ASP A 177 7.47 23.13 -18.97
N GLY A 178 7.77 22.73 -17.73
CA GLY A 178 9.08 22.87 -17.11
C GLY A 178 9.47 24.30 -16.74
N ALA A 179 8.63 25.29 -17.06
CA ALA A 179 8.85 26.69 -16.73
C ALA A 179 7.90 27.19 -15.62
N GLY A 180 7.16 26.25 -15.00
CA GLY A 180 6.18 26.51 -13.95
C GLY A 180 4.86 27.02 -14.48
N SER A 181 4.47 26.62 -15.69
CA SER A 181 3.12 26.75 -16.27
C SER A 181 2.64 25.37 -16.71
N TYR A 182 1.33 25.19 -16.75
CA TYR A 182 0.71 23.90 -17.02
C TYR A 182 -0.24 23.99 -18.20
N GLN A 183 -0.25 22.95 -19.02
CA GLN A 183 -1.16 22.83 -20.14
C GLN A 183 -2.23 21.77 -19.81
N ALA A 184 -3.48 22.03 -20.19
CA ALA A 184 -4.54 21.04 -20.02
C ALA A 184 -4.24 19.82 -20.90
N GLY A 185 -4.08 18.68 -20.27
CA GLY A 185 -3.87 17.39 -20.91
C GLY A 185 -5.16 16.59 -20.96
N LEU A 186 -5.07 15.33 -20.52
CA LEU A 186 -6.18 14.39 -20.50
C LEU A 186 -7.17 14.70 -19.36
N SER A 187 -8.47 14.47 -19.64
CA SER A 187 -9.50 14.43 -18.61
C SER A 187 -10.13 13.05 -18.56
N VAL A 188 -10.02 12.38 -17.41
CA VAL A 188 -10.56 11.03 -17.20
C VAL A 188 -11.83 11.11 -16.38
N GLN A 189 -12.90 10.43 -16.84
CA GLN A 189 -14.17 10.36 -16.11
C GLN A 189 -14.04 9.41 -14.92
N PHE A 190 -14.72 9.73 -13.83
CA PHE A 190 -14.81 8.86 -12.65
C PHE A 190 -16.19 8.89 -12.00
N ASP A 191 -16.44 7.90 -11.13
CA ASP A 191 -17.72 7.72 -10.48
C ASP A 191 -17.95 8.77 -9.39
N MET A 192 -19.11 9.40 -9.44
CA MET A 192 -19.54 10.36 -8.43
C MET A 192 -20.76 9.84 -7.70
N ARG A 193 -20.69 9.72 -6.39
CA ARG A 193 -21.82 9.30 -5.56
C ARG A 193 -22.31 10.45 -4.70
N ILE A 194 -23.60 10.77 -4.81
CA ILE A 194 -24.28 11.71 -3.92
C ILE A 194 -24.93 10.91 -2.79
N ARG A 195 -24.52 11.17 -1.55
CA ARG A 195 -25.14 10.58 -0.37
C ARG A 195 -26.03 11.63 0.30
N THR A 196 -27.28 11.30 0.52
CA THR A 196 -28.22 12.12 1.28
C THR A 196 -28.58 11.41 2.57
N ASN A 197 -28.17 11.95 3.71
CA ASN A 197 -28.60 11.46 5.01
C ASN A 197 -29.79 12.30 5.48
N LEU A 198 -30.91 11.63 5.72
CA LEU A 198 -32.06 12.21 6.41
C LEU A 198 -31.86 11.97 7.91
N ASP A 199 -31.60 13.00 8.67
CA ASP A 199 -31.73 12.93 10.12
C ASP A 199 -33.20 13.10 10.49
N SER A 200 -33.80 12.00 10.97
CA SER A 200 -35.22 11.97 11.33
C SER A 200 -35.56 12.81 12.58
N THR A 201 -34.54 13.24 13.33
CA THR A 201 -34.72 13.99 14.57
C THR A 201 -34.60 15.50 14.39
N GLN A 202 -33.94 15.99 13.34
CA GLN A 202 -33.64 17.41 13.16
C GLN A 202 -34.22 18.04 11.90
N LEU A 203 -34.96 17.32 11.06
CA LEU A 203 -35.49 17.81 9.77
C LEU A 203 -34.44 18.45 8.82
N GLU A 204 -33.16 18.35 9.16
CA GLU A 204 -32.05 18.79 8.32
C GLU A 204 -31.63 17.70 7.37
N ARG A 205 -31.65 18.02 6.08
CA ARG A 205 -31.02 17.17 5.06
C ARG A 205 -29.55 17.52 4.98
N ARG A 206 -28.70 16.61 5.37
CA ARG A 206 -27.27 16.69 5.03
C ARG A 206 -27.05 15.96 3.72
N THR A 207 -26.74 16.72 2.67
CA THR A 207 -26.32 16.17 1.39
C THR A 207 -24.81 16.19 1.35
N GLY A 208 -24.19 15.02 1.33
CA GLY A 208 -22.75 14.87 1.14
C GLY A 208 -22.48 14.35 -0.27
N GLN A 209 -21.48 14.89 -0.93
CA GLN A 209 -20.93 14.37 -2.17
C GLN A 209 -19.71 13.51 -1.82
N SER A 210 -19.73 12.26 -2.22
CA SER A 210 -18.58 11.38 -2.12
C SER A 210 -18.02 11.21 -3.53
N ILE A 211 -16.75 11.55 -3.69
CA ILE A 211 -16.02 11.38 -4.95
C ILE A 211 -15.11 10.17 -4.77
N ARG A 212 -15.17 9.25 -5.73
CA ARG A 212 -14.26 8.11 -5.81
C ARG A 212 -13.31 8.39 -6.98
N ILE A 213 -12.08 8.74 -6.67
CA ILE A 213 -11.03 8.93 -7.69
C ILE A 213 -10.77 7.58 -8.36
N PRO A 214 -10.72 7.49 -9.70
CA PRO A 214 -10.44 6.24 -10.38
C PRO A 214 -9.06 5.71 -9.99
N LEU A 215 -8.92 4.41 -10.00
CA LEU A 215 -7.63 3.79 -9.91
C LEU A 215 -6.89 4.06 -11.22
N ILE A 216 -5.89 4.92 -11.17
CA ILE A 216 -5.01 5.22 -12.28
C ILE A 216 -3.69 4.50 -12.08
N VAL A 217 -3.27 3.79 -13.10
CA VAL A 217 -1.97 3.13 -13.15
C VAL A 217 -1.22 3.68 -14.36
N LEU A 218 0.02 4.04 -14.15
CA LEU A 218 0.97 4.43 -15.20
C LEU A 218 1.91 3.27 -15.45
N ARG A 219 1.98 2.80 -16.67
CA ARG A 219 2.88 1.74 -17.12
C ARG A 219 2.88 1.61 -18.63
N ASP A 220 3.97 1.14 -19.19
CA ASP A 220 4.09 0.86 -20.62
C ASP A 220 3.22 -0.35 -21.00
N VAL A 221 2.09 -0.09 -21.66
CA VAL A 221 1.12 -1.12 -22.08
C VAL A 221 1.43 -1.62 -23.50
N ASN A 222 2.03 -0.77 -24.34
CA ASN A 222 2.25 -1.05 -25.75
C ASN A 222 3.70 -1.39 -26.14
N GLY A 223 4.63 -1.39 -25.18
CA GLY A 223 6.02 -1.75 -25.38
C GLY A 223 6.86 -0.67 -26.07
N ASP A 224 6.45 0.61 -26.00
CA ASP A 224 7.18 1.70 -26.65
C ASP A 224 8.19 2.42 -25.72
N GLY A 225 8.21 2.05 -24.46
CA GLY A 225 9.12 2.58 -23.44
C GLY A 225 8.59 3.84 -22.74
N PHE A 226 7.36 4.27 -23.00
CA PHE A 226 6.69 5.36 -22.30
C PHE A 226 5.53 4.82 -21.48
N ASP A 227 5.31 5.40 -20.30
CA ASP A 227 4.19 4.99 -19.46
C ASP A 227 2.86 5.49 -20.03
N ASP A 228 1.97 4.57 -20.29
CA ASP A 228 0.58 4.78 -20.68
C ASP A 228 -0.30 4.94 -19.45
N LEU A 229 -1.48 5.53 -19.62
CA LEU A 229 -2.44 5.68 -18.54
C LEU A 229 -3.56 4.65 -18.65
N VAL A 230 -3.67 3.80 -17.63
CA VAL A 230 -4.76 2.85 -17.45
C VAL A 230 -5.71 3.38 -16.38
N SER A 231 -6.96 3.61 -16.76
CA SER A 231 -8.02 4.07 -15.86
C SER A 231 -9.09 3.01 -15.68
N ARG A 232 -9.42 2.67 -14.43
CA ARG A 232 -10.47 1.70 -14.10
C ARG A 232 -11.52 2.34 -13.21
N THR A 233 -12.76 2.38 -13.69
CA THR A 233 -13.96 2.80 -12.96
C THR A 233 -14.90 1.61 -12.76
N ASP A 234 -16.00 1.79 -12.04
CA ASP A 234 -17.04 0.75 -11.92
C ASP A 234 -17.70 0.46 -13.29
N GLU A 235 -17.70 1.42 -14.24
CA GLU A 235 -18.39 1.31 -15.53
C GLU A 235 -17.48 0.82 -16.66
N LYS A 236 -16.18 1.18 -16.63
CA LYS A 236 -15.27 0.94 -17.74
C LYS A 236 -13.80 0.86 -17.37
N LEU A 237 -13.03 0.19 -18.19
CA LEU A 237 -11.58 0.23 -18.21
C LEU A 237 -11.14 0.92 -19.51
N GLU A 238 -10.35 1.97 -19.40
CA GLU A 238 -9.85 2.76 -20.52
C GLU A 238 -8.32 2.81 -20.49
N VAL A 239 -7.72 2.71 -21.65
CA VAL A 239 -6.27 2.84 -21.82
C VAL A 239 -5.96 3.99 -22.78
N PHE A 240 -5.14 4.91 -22.34
CA PHE A 240 -4.71 6.09 -23.08
C PHE A 240 -3.22 5.98 -23.34
N ILE A 241 -2.88 5.70 -24.60
CA ILE A 241 -1.49 5.56 -25.01
C ILE A 241 -0.78 6.92 -24.96
N ALA A 242 0.44 6.91 -24.44
CA ALA A 242 1.30 8.07 -24.40
C ALA A 242 1.73 8.51 -25.83
N ASP A 243 1.91 9.82 -26.01
CA ASP A 243 2.53 10.41 -27.19
C ASP A 243 3.55 11.44 -26.72
N ALA A 244 4.78 11.00 -26.54
CA ALA A 244 5.88 11.84 -26.06
C ALA A 244 6.17 13.07 -26.94
N LEU A 245 5.61 13.15 -28.14
CA LEU A 245 5.74 14.30 -29.04
C LEU A 245 4.56 15.28 -28.90
N ALA A 246 3.47 14.88 -28.23
CA ALA A 246 2.31 15.73 -28.02
C ALA A 246 2.48 16.58 -26.76
N ASN A 247 2.05 17.84 -26.81
CA ASN A 247 2.13 18.75 -25.67
C ASN A 247 1.29 18.30 -24.46
N ASN A 248 0.29 17.46 -24.68
CA ASN A 248 -0.60 16.91 -23.65
C ASN A 248 -0.20 15.49 -23.22
N TYR A 249 0.89 14.97 -23.73
CA TYR A 249 1.50 13.66 -23.48
C TYR A 249 0.59 12.46 -23.75
N PHE A 250 -0.62 12.42 -23.22
CA PHE A 250 -1.59 11.35 -23.49
C PHE A 250 -2.54 11.69 -24.63
N ASN A 251 -2.90 10.69 -25.42
CA ASN A 251 -4.02 10.81 -26.35
C ASN A 251 -5.32 11.09 -25.57
N ILE A 252 -6.11 12.08 -26.04
CA ILE A 252 -7.37 12.44 -25.38
C ILE A 252 -8.50 11.43 -25.63
N VAL A 253 -8.32 10.54 -26.58
CA VAL A 253 -9.23 9.44 -26.89
C VAL A 253 -8.56 8.14 -26.46
N PRO A 254 -9.23 7.29 -25.68
CA PRO A 254 -8.65 6.02 -25.28
C PRO A 254 -8.36 5.15 -26.51
N SER A 255 -7.23 4.44 -26.50
CA SER A 255 -6.84 3.49 -27.54
C SER A 255 -7.79 2.31 -27.60
N TYR A 256 -8.30 1.92 -26.43
CA TYR A 256 -9.43 1.01 -26.32
C TYR A 256 -10.19 1.26 -25.01
N THR A 257 -11.46 0.82 -25.04
CA THR A 257 -12.34 0.86 -23.86
C THR A 257 -12.99 -0.51 -23.71
N LEU A 258 -12.93 -1.06 -22.50
CA LEU A 258 -13.70 -2.22 -22.11
C LEU A 258 -14.91 -1.73 -21.30
N ASP A 259 -16.11 -1.97 -21.81
CA ASP A 259 -17.37 -1.60 -21.15
C ASP A 259 -17.74 -2.68 -20.13
N ILE A 260 -17.53 -2.35 -18.85
CA ILE A 260 -17.79 -3.24 -17.72
C ILE A 260 -19.30 -3.40 -17.51
N THR A 261 -20.05 -2.31 -17.69
CA THR A 261 -21.51 -2.34 -17.55
C THR A 261 -22.15 -3.31 -18.56
N GLU A 262 -21.63 -3.35 -19.80
CA GLU A 262 -22.08 -4.33 -20.79
C GLU A 262 -21.72 -5.77 -20.39
N ILE A 263 -20.54 -5.98 -19.80
CA ILE A 263 -20.12 -7.30 -19.29
C ILE A 263 -21.06 -7.75 -18.18
N GLU A 264 -21.31 -6.89 -17.20
CA GLU A 264 -22.21 -7.18 -16.09
C GLU A 264 -23.64 -7.45 -16.59
N ALA A 265 -24.15 -6.65 -17.54
CA ALA A 265 -25.46 -6.87 -18.14
C ALA A 265 -25.57 -8.23 -18.85
N ARG A 266 -24.48 -8.71 -19.47
CA ARG A 266 -24.45 -10.06 -20.08
C ARG A 266 -24.43 -11.19 -19.06
N LEU A 267 -23.82 -10.96 -17.89
CA LEU A 267 -23.79 -11.94 -16.79
C LEU A 267 -25.12 -12.01 -16.05
N GLY A 268 -25.88 -10.91 -16.02
CA GLY A 268 -27.16 -10.79 -15.32
C GLY A 268 -27.02 -10.24 -13.91
N GLU A 269 -28.14 -9.96 -13.30
CA GLU A 269 -28.22 -9.42 -11.95
C GLU A 269 -28.48 -10.52 -10.91
N PHE A 270 -27.99 -10.28 -9.68
CA PHE A 270 -28.34 -11.13 -8.56
C PHE A 270 -29.82 -10.99 -8.21
N ASP A 271 -30.56 -12.11 -8.26
CA ASP A 271 -31.96 -12.18 -7.89
C ASP A 271 -32.15 -13.21 -6.77
N ILE A 272 -32.55 -12.73 -5.60
CA ILE A 272 -32.77 -13.55 -4.42
C ILE A 272 -33.93 -14.56 -4.61
N ASP A 273 -34.91 -14.21 -5.44
CA ASP A 273 -36.08 -15.06 -5.70
C ASP A 273 -35.72 -16.26 -6.60
N ASN A 274 -34.64 -16.17 -7.34
CA ASN A 274 -34.09 -17.20 -8.20
C ASN A 274 -32.82 -17.87 -7.67
N LEU A 275 -32.52 -17.70 -6.37
CA LEU A 275 -31.34 -18.27 -5.75
C LEU A 275 -31.40 -19.80 -5.75
N ASP A 276 -30.34 -20.43 -6.30
CA ASP A 276 -30.20 -21.89 -6.24
C ASP A 276 -29.70 -22.32 -4.85
N PHE A 277 -30.61 -22.78 -4.02
CA PHE A 277 -30.30 -23.26 -2.67
C PHE A 277 -29.47 -24.57 -2.64
N ALA A 278 -29.35 -25.25 -3.79
CA ALA A 278 -28.45 -26.40 -3.92
C ALA A 278 -27.03 -25.99 -4.34
N ASN A 279 -26.85 -24.77 -4.82
CA ASN A 279 -25.54 -24.25 -5.23
C ASN A 279 -25.46 -22.74 -5.00
N LEU A 280 -25.27 -22.34 -3.74
CA LEU A 280 -25.13 -20.93 -3.36
C LEU A 280 -23.88 -20.28 -3.98
N THR A 281 -22.80 -21.04 -4.18
CA THR A 281 -21.59 -20.57 -4.86
C THR A 281 -21.81 -20.33 -6.36
N GLY A 282 -22.97 -20.72 -6.90
CA GLY A 282 -23.38 -20.39 -8.27
C GLY A 282 -23.47 -18.90 -8.55
N ILE A 283 -23.55 -18.04 -7.53
CA ILE A 283 -23.48 -16.58 -7.66
C ILE A 283 -22.17 -16.12 -8.32
N LEU A 284 -21.10 -16.91 -8.25
CA LEU A 284 -19.84 -16.63 -8.94
C LEU A 284 -19.98 -16.61 -10.48
N ALA A 285 -21.07 -17.17 -11.02
CA ALA A 285 -21.38 -17.04 -12.44
C ALA A 285 -21.78 -15.61 -12.86
N LEU A 286 -22.02 -14.72 -11.91
CA LEU A 286 -22.31 -13.30 -12.14
C LEU A 286 -21.07 -12.41 -12.00
N THR A 287 -19.88 -13.00 -11.82
CA THR A 287 -18.63 -12.26 -11.64
C THR A 287 -17.77 -12.26 -12.89
N HIS A 288 -16.99 -11.20 -13.04
CA HIS A 288 -15.97 -11.05 -14.07
C HIS A 288 -14.63 -10.61 -13.44
N GLU A 289 -13.56 -10.77 -14.20
CA GLU A 289 -12.22 -10.26 -13.86
C GLU A 289 -11.52 -9.84 -15.16
N GLU A 290 -10.80 -8.73 -15.12
CA GLU A 290 -9.94 -8.23 -16.18
C GLU A 290 -8.48 -8.22 -15.70
N ILE A 291 -7.61 -8.86 -16.45
CA ILE A 291 -6.17 -8.86 -16.19
C ILE A 291 -5.47 -8.36 -17.46
N LEU A 292 -4.71 -7.29 -17.32
CA LEU A 292 -3.82 -6.79 -18.35
C LEU A 292 -2.40 -7.23 -17.98
N ASP A 293 -1.77 -7.99 -18.86
CA ASP A 293 -0.41 -8.49 -18.67
C ASP A 293 0.16 -8.98 -20.01
N ASP A 294 1.47 -8.92 -20.19
CA ASP A 294 2.14 -9.53 -21.33
C ASP A 294 2.12 -11.06 -21.18
N VAL A 295 1.19 -11.68 -21.92
CA VAL A 295 0.98 -13.13 -21.86
C VAL A 295 1.91 -13.87 -22.81
N ASP A 296 2.25 -13.30 -23.95
CA ASP A 296 3.04 -13.99 -24.98
C ASP A 296 4.53 -13.60 -25.02
N GLY A 297 4.96 -12.69 -24.13
CA GLY A 297 6.35 -12.29 -23.95
C GLY A 297 6.85 -11.35 -25.05
N ASP A 298 5.96 -10.65 -25.74
CA ASP A 298 6.33 -9.73 -26.82
C ASP A 298 6.54 -8.28 -26.34
N GLY A 299 6.35 -8.02 -25.06
CA GLY A 299 6.49 -6.71 -24.42
C GLY A 299 5.24 -5.83 -24.52
N ILE A 300 4.13 -6.34 -25.09
CA ILE A 300 2.85 -5.65 -25.19
C ILE A 300 1.83 -6.35 -24.31
N GLU A 301 1.07 -5.61 -23.52
CA GLU A 301 0.07 -6.23 -22.64
C GLU A 301 -1.13 -6.78 -23.44
N ASP A 302 -1.48 -8.01 -23.12
CA ASP A 302 -2.71 -8.70 -23.57
C ASP A 302 -3.82 -8.51 -22.53
N LEU A 303 -5.08 -8.70 -22.92
CA LEU A 303 -6.22 -8.71 -22.00
C LEU A 303 -6.73 -10.13 -21.78
N LEU A 304 -6.69 -10.59 -20.55
CA LEU A 304 -7.40 -11.79 -20.11
C LEU A 304 -8.72 -11.37 -19.44
N LEU A 305 -9.83 -11.65 -20.08
CA LEU A 305 -11.17 -11.35 -19.56
C LEU A 305 -11.87 -12.64 -19.16
N ARG A 306 -12.19 -12.76 -17.88
CA ARG A 306 -13.05 -13.81 -17.34
C ARG A 306 -14.49 -13.28 -17.20
N GLU A 307 -15.44 -13.99 -17.76
CA GLU A 307 -16.88 -13.80 -17.59
C GLU A 307 -17.46 -15.12 -17.06
N ALA A 308 -17.80 -15.19 -15.80
CA ALA A 308 -18.16 -16.46 -15.14
C ALA A 308 -17.06 -17.53 -15.35
N GLY A 309 -17.40 -18.63 -16.01
CA GLY A 309 -16.46 -19.71 -16.36
C GLY A 309 -15.85 -19.60 -17.77
N LYS A 310 -16.12 -18.51 -18.50
CA LYS A 310 -15.54 -18.24 -19.81
C LYS A 310 -14.33 -17.31 -19.65
N ILE A 311 -13.17 -17.73 -20.13
CA ILE A 311 -11.94 -16.94 -20.13
C ILE A 311 -11.58 -16.64 -21.59
N SER A 312 -11.51 -15.37 -21.94
CA SER A 312 -11.16 -14.88 -23.27
C SER A 312 -9.82 -14.16 -23.21
N LEU A 313 -8.87 -14.55 -24.05
CA LEU A 313 -7.59 -13.88 -24.23
C LEU A 313 -7.65 -13.02 -25.49
N PHE A 314 -7.45 -11.73 -25.37
CA PHE A 314 -7.36 -10.77 -26.46
C PHE A 314 -5.93 -10.30 -26.61
N GLY A 315 -5.45 -10.20 -27.85
CA GLY A 315 -4.10 -9.77 -28.12
C GLY A 315 -3.93 -8.26 -28.08
N GLY A 316 -2.90 -7.81 -27.39
CA GLY A 316 -2.43 -6.43 -27.47
C GLY A 316 -1.72 -6.14 -28.78
N THR A 317 -1.69 -4.88 -29.14
CA THR A 317 -0.94 -4.34 -30.28
C THR A 317 -0.36 -2.97 -29.91
N PHE A 318 0.63 -2.52 -30.63
CA PHE A 318 1.24 -1.20 -30.44
C PHE A 318 0.21 -0.03 -30.42
N ASN A 319 -0.94 -0.19 -31.08
CA ASN A 319 -1.98 0.83 -31.16
C ASN A 319 -3.19 0.58 -30.25
N GLY A 320 -3.17 -0.46 -29.44
CA GLY A 320 -4.27 -0.81 -28.53
C GLY A 320 -4.60 -2.31 -28.53
N MET A 321 -5.84 -2.67 -28.19
CA MET A 321 -6.29 -4.04 -27.96
C MET A 321 -7.25 -4.54 -29.06
N GLU A 322 -7.08 -5.78 -29.54
CA GLU A 322 -7.97 -6.43 -30.51
C GLU A 322 -9.23 -7.02 -29.83
N LEU A 323 -10.14 -6.17 -29.37
CA LEU A 323 -11.35 -6.60 -28.62
C LEU A 323 -12.43 -7.29 -29.48
N GLU A 324 -12.42 -7.14 -30.80
CA GLU A 324 -13.47 -7.72 -31.68
C GLU A 324 -13.44 -9.25 -31.70
N GLN A 325 -12.25 -9.85 -31.63
CA GLN A 325 -12.08 -11.29 -31.70
C GLN A 325 -11.01 -11.78 -30.73
N PRO A 326 -11.39 -12.57 -29.71
CA PRO A 326 -10.41 -13.14 -28.79
C PRO A 326 -9.46 -14.11 -29.53
N ARG A 327 -8.19 -14.01 -29.21
CA ARG A 327 -7.12 -14.93 -29.67
C ARG A 327 -7.39 -16.36 -29.20
N GLN A 328 -7.94 -16.50 -28.00
CA GLN A 328 -8.36 -17.78 -27.43
C GLN A 328 -9.59 -17.62 -26.53
N VAL A 329 -10.41 -18.67 -26.48
CA VAL A 329 -11.48 -18.83 -25.49
C VAL A 329 -11.33 -20.17 -24.81
N LEU A 330 -11.17 -20.14 -23.49
CA LEU A 330 -11.25 -21.30 -22.61
C LEU A 330 -12.59 -21.30 -21.87
N ARG A 331 -13.08 -22.48 -21.51
CA ARG A 331 -14.30 -22.63 -20.74
C ARG A 331 -14.06 -23.58 -19.59
N SER A 332 -14.28 -23.13 -18.38
CA SER A 332 -14.26 -23.94 -17.18
C SER A 332 -15.68 -24.22 -16.73
N GLY A 333 -15.95 -25.46 -16.36
CA GLY A 333 -17.18 -25.81 -15.65
C GLY A 333 -17.03 -25.54 -14.15
N GLY A 334 -18.15 -25.50 -13.43
CA GLY A 334 -18.18 -25.25 -11.98
C GLY A 334 -18.13 -23.76 -11.62
N ASN A 335 -18.00 -23.50 -10.32
CA ASN A 335 -18.04 -22.15 -9.77
C ASN A 335 -16.60 -21.58 -9.76
N VAL A 336 -16.28 -20.77 -10.76
CA VAL A 336 -14.96 -20.12 -10.85
C VAL A 336 -14.90 -18.98 -9.85
N LEU A 337 -13.94 -19.05 -8.95
CA LEU A 337 -13.71 -18.08 -7.89
C LEU A 337 -12.85 -16.92 -8.39
N SER A 338 -11.70 -17.24 -9.00
CA SER A 338 -10.72 -16.26 -9.46
C SER A 338 -9.79 -16.84 -10.51
N THR A 339 -9.11 -15.96 -11.24
CA THR A 339 -8.03 -16.27 -12.18
C THR A 339 -6.82 -15.39 -11.88
N PHE A 340 -5.61 -15.89 -12.10
CA PHE A 340 -4.39 -15.09 -12.08
C PHE A 340 -3.32 -15.70 -12.97
N LEU A 341 -2.27 -14.93 -13.24
CA LEU A 341 -1.14 -15.33 -14.06
C LEU A 341 0.10 -15.47 -13.18
N TYR A 342 0.78 -16.60 -13.29
CA TYR A 342 2.02 -16.88 -12.56
C TYR A 342 2.84 -17.92 -13.32
N ASP A 343 4.14 -17.67 -13.48
CA ASP A 343 5.07 -18.61 -14.10
C ASP A 343 5.39 -19.75 -13.11
N GLU A 344 4.71 -20.90 -13.26
CA GLU A 344 4.90 -22.04 -12.35
C GLU A 344 6.09 -22.91 -12.73
N ASN A 345 6.41 -22.92 -14.01
CA ASN A 345 7.44 -23.83 -14.55
C ASN A 345 8.79 -23.13 -14.77
N GLU A 346 8.88 -21.82 -14.46
CA GLU A 346 10.06 -20.97 -14.59
C GLU A 346 10.59 -20.88 -16.04
N ASP A 347 9.68 -20.92 -17.03
CA ASP A 347 10.05 -20.80 -18.45
C ASP A 347 10.02 -19.36 -18.97
N GLY A 348 9.66 -18.41 -18.12
CA GLY A 348 9.57 -16.99 -18.41
C GLY A 348 8.21 -16.55 -18.96
N LEU A 349 7.26 -17.45 -19.15
CA LEU A 349 5.90 -17.16 -19.56
C LEU A 349 4.94 -17.45 -18.41
N LYS A 350 4.02 -16.55 -18.14
CA LYS A 350 3.06 -16.74 -17.04
C LYS A 350 1.98 -17.73 -17.43
N ASP A 351 1.82 -18.78 -16.62
CA ASP A 351 0.76 -19.79 -16.75
C ASP A 351 -0.57 -19.26 -16.22
N LEU A 352 -1.69 -19.75 -16.75
CA LEU A 352 -3.02 -19.41 -16.27
C LEU A 352 -3.42 -20.31 -15.11
N TRP A 353 -3.61 -19.70 -13.95
CA TRP A 353 -4.18 -20.32 -12.77
C TRP A 353 -5.66 -20.01 -12.67
N LEU A 354 -6.48 -21.04 -12.52
CA LEU A 354 -7.93 -20.91 -12.41
C LEU A 354 -8.39 -21.62 -11.15
N TRP A 355 -8.94 -20.84 -10.22
CA TRP A 355 -9.48 -21.33 -8.98
C TRP A 355 -10.97 -21.58 -9.06
N ARG A 356 -11.41 -22.73 -8.57
CA ARG A 356 -12.83 -23.07 -8.46
C ARG A 356 -13.15 -23.46 -7.03
N VAL A 357 -14.37 -23.17 -6.62
CA VAL A 357 -14.93 -23.63 -5.34
C VAL A 357 -16.03 -24.65 -5.60
N GLU A 358 -16.16 -25.62 -4.73
CA GLU A 358 -17.24 -26.58 -4.80
C GLU A 358 -18.62 -25.93 -4.61
N SER A 359 -19.66 -26.64 -5.04
CA SER A 359 -21.03 -26.20 -4.81
C SER A 359 -21.39 -26.32 -3.32
N ILE A 360 -21.76 -25.20 -2.73
CA ILE A 360 -22.20 -25.13 -1.32
C ILE A 360 -23.70 -24.98 -1.32
N SER A 361 -24.40 -25.90 -0.67
CA SER A 361 -25.86 -25.82 -0.52
C SER A 361 -26.27 -25.15 0.79
N ILE A 362 -27.52 -24.71 0.86
CA ILE A 362 -28.08 -24.21 2.13
C ILE A 362 -28.11 -25.31 3.21
N GLY A 363 -28.21 -26.57 2.80
CA GLY A 363 -28.14 -27.71 3.70
C GLY A 363 -26.76 -27.84 4.36
N ASP A 364 -25.69 -27.62 3.61
CA ASP A 364 -24.32 -27.62 4.14
C ASP A 364 -24.15 -26.53 5.19
N ILE A 365 -24.67 -25.30 4.91
CA ILE A 365 -24.64 -24.20 5.88
C ILE A 365 -25.36 -24.58 7.18
N PHE A 366 -26.55 -25.19 7.11
CA PHE A 366 -27.26 -25.63 8.31
C PHE A 366 -26.48 -26.69 9.09
N VAL A 367 -25.81 -27.62 8.40
CA VAL A 367 -24.95 -28.60 9.06
C VAL A 367 -23.77 -27.90 9.73
N TRP A 368 -23.12 -26.96 9.06
CA TRP A 368 -21.97 -26.22 9.57
C TRP A 368 -22.30 -25.25 10.72
N LEU A 369 -23.56 -24.88 10.90
CA LEU A 369 -23.94 -24.13 12.10
C LEU A 369 -23.62 -24.89 13.39
N ALA A 370 -23.82 -26.22 13.40
CA ALA A 370 -23.66 -27.04 14.59
C ALA A 370 -22.43 -27.97 14.54
N LEU A 371 -21.97 -28.34 13.35
CA LEU A 371 -20.88 -29.28 13.13
C LEU A 371 -19.73 -28.59 12.37
N SER A 372 -18.53 -29.17 12.47
CA SER A 372 -17.39 -28.74 11.66
C SER A 372 -17.68 -28.90 10.17
N GLY A 373 -17.20 -27.97 9.37
CA GLY A 373 -17.34 -27.98 7.93
C GLY A 373 -16.00 -28.02 7.19
N SER A 374 -16.08 -28.29 5.90
CA SER A 374 -14.98 -28.09 4.97
C SER A 374 -15.50 -27.56 3.64
N VAL A 375 -14.69 -26.78 2.96
CA VAL A 375 -14.94 -26.32 1.58
C VAL A 375 -13.75 -26.69 0.73
N ALA A 376 -13.99 -27.40 -0.36
CA ALA A 376 -12.95 -27.77 -1.31
C ALA A 376 -12.77 -26.63 -2.34
N ILE A 377 -11.53 -26.19 -2.48
CA ILE A 377 -11.09 -25.21 -3.49
C ILE A 377 -10.09 -25.93 -4.40
N GLU A 378 -10.27 -25.80 -5.70
CA GLU A 378 -9.43 -26.46 -6.70
C GLU A 378 -8.75 -25.44 -7.59
N ALA A 379 -7.42 -25.51 -7.71
CA ALA A 379 -6.67 -24.76 -8.69
C ALA A 379 -6.34 -25.63 -9.91
N PHE A 380 -6.59 -25.11 -11.09
CA PHE A 380 -6.24 -25.71 -12.36
C PHE A 380 -5.20 -24.84 -13.04
N ILE A 381 -4.05 -25.41 -13.37
CA ILE A 381 -2.93 -24.71 -13.96
C ILE A 381 -2.86 -25.08 -15.45
N TYR A 382 -3.01 -24.08 -16.29
CA TYR A 382 -2.96 -24.21 -17.74
C TYR A 382 -1.64 -23.61 -18.24
N PRO A 383 -0.68 -24.44 -18.68
CA PRO A 383 0.60 -23.95 -19.19
C PRO A 383 0.43 -22.96 -20.33
N ASN A 384 1.27 -21.94 -20.33
CA ASN A 384 1.40 -21.03 -21.43
C ASN A 384 2.19 -21.70 -22.58
N GLU A 385 1.68 -21.65 -23.79
CA GLU A 385 2.31 -22.17 -25.01
C GLU A 385 2.84 -21.04 -25.91
N GLY A 386 3.09 -19.87 -25.35
CA GLY A 386 3.41 -18.62 -26.02
C GLY A 386 2.14 -17.79 -26.27
N LYS A 387 1.61 -17.77 -27.48
CA LYS A 387 0.43 -16.95 -27.81
C LYS A 387 -0.91 -17.44 -27.26
N ARG A 388 -0.92 -18.46 -26.45
CA ARG A 388 -2.15 -19.08 -25.91
C ARG A 388 -1.81 -20.02 -24.74
N PHE A 389 -2.80 -20.28 -23.93
CA PHE A 389 -2.73 -21.31 -22.89
C PHE A 389 -3.10 -22.70 -23.44
N SER A 390 -2.55 -23.75 -22.83
CA SER A 390 -2.98 -25.12 -23.12
C SER A 390 -4.48 -25.29 -22.91
N ARG A 391 -5.13 -26.10 -23.74
CA ARG A 391 -6.57 -26.37 -23.61
C ARG A 391 -6.91 -27.30 -22.45
N ARG A 392 -5.92 -27.93 -21.86
CA ARG A 392 -6.08 -28.83 -20.72
C ARG A 392 -5.12 -28.41 -19.62
N PRO A 393 -5.56 -28.42 -18.36
CA PRO A 393 -4.67 -28.14 -17.27
C PRO A 393 -3.60 -29.24 -17.19
N ALA A 394 -2.36 -28.85 -16.99
CA ALA A 394 -1.26 -29.78 -16.75
C ALA A 394 -1.24 -30.26 -15.29
N ARG A 395 -1.75 -29.44 -14.39
CA ARG A 395 -1.78 -29.71 -12.96
C ARG A 395 -3.10 -29.31 -12.34
N LYS A 396 -3.52 -30.07 -11.34
CA LYS A 396 -4.64 -29.75 -10.47
C LYS A 396 -4.15 -29.80 -9.02
N ILE A 397 -4.46 -28.78 -8.25
CA ILE A 397 -4.20 -28.69 -6.82
C ILE A 397 -5.55 -28.64 -6.11
N SER A 398 -5.72 -29.40 -5.04
CA SER A 398 -6.92 -29.34 -4.21
C SER A 398 -6.55 -28.79 -2.83
N VAL A 399 -7.34 -27.85 -2.35
CA VAL A 399 -7.21 -27.23 -1.03
C VAL A 399 -8.50 -27.45 -0.26
N ASP A 400 -8.42 -28.18 0.84
CA ASP A 400 -9.55 -28.40 1.74
C ASP A 400 -9.50 -27.39 2.88
N LEU A 401 -10.38 -26.40 2.83
CA LEU A 401 -10.53 -25.38 3.87
C LEU A 401 -11.42 -25.94 4.99
N ARG A 402 -10.83 -26.35 6.09
CA ARG A 402 -11.56 -26.89 7.26
C ARG A 402 -11.80 -25.82 8.31
N PHE A 403 -12.99 -25.83 8.89
CA PHE A 403 -13.37 -24.92 9.95
C PHE A 403 -14.27 -25.59 11.00
N PRO A 404 -14.23 -25.13 12.26
CA PRO A 404 -15.16 -25.58 13.30
C PRO A 404 -16.59 -25.14 12.97
N SER A 405 -17.59 -25.61 13.72
CA SER A 405 -18.95 -25.10 13.52
C SER A 405 -19.00 -23.57 13.56
N VAL A 406 -19.86 -22.97 12.74
CA VAL A 406 -20.02 -21.50 12.66
C VAL A 406 -20.30 -20.87 14.03
N ILE A 407 -21.10 -21.56 14.88
CA ILE A 407 -21.38 -21.11 16.25
C ILE A 407 -20.09 -21.09 17.08
N ARG A 408 -19.26 -22.14 16.98
CA ARG A 408 -17.98 -22.19 17.70
C ARG A 408 -17.00 -21.15 17.14
N LEU A 409 -16.95 -20.99 15.83
CA LEU A 409 -16.11 -19.99 15.17
C LEU A 409 -16.48 -18.58 15.66
N ALA A 410 -17.77 -18.24 15.66
CA ALA A 410 -18.25 -16.96 16.18
C ALA A 410 -17.92 -16.76 17.67
N ALA A 411 -18.04 -17.82 18.48
CA ALA A 411 -17.64 -17.77 19.90
C ALA A 411 -16.13 -17.54 20.07
N THR A 412 -15.29 -18.20 19.25
CA THR A 412 -13.83 -18.01 19.27
C THR A 412 -13.47 -16.59 18.85
N PHE A 413 -14.10 -16.05 17.80
CA PHE A 413 -13.87 -14.65 17.40
C PHE A 413 -14.30 -13.67 18.49
N GLN A 414 -15.44 -13.91 19.15
CA GLN A 414 -15.88 -13.06 20.24
C GLN A 414 -14.92 -13.14 21.44
N GLU A 415 -14.48 -14.35 21.82
CA GLU A 415 -13.51 -14.56 22.88
C GLU A 415 -12.19 -13.83 22.58
N LYS A 416 -11.69 -13.95 21.33
CA LYS A 416 -10.47 -13.24 20.89
C LYS A 416 -10.66 -11.73 20.83
N ALA A 417 -11.81 -11.25 20.39
CA ALA A 417 -12.12 -9.82 20.39
C ALA A 417 -12.23 -9.24 21.81
N ASP A 418 -12.77 -10.01 22.74
CA ASP A 418 -12.86 -9.62 24.15
C ASP A 418 -11.47 -9.66 24.80
N GLU A 419 -10.66 -10.70 24.54
CA GLU A 419 -9.26 -10.79 24.96
C GLU A 419 -8.44 -9.60 24.42
N TYR A 420 -8.58 -9.28 23.12
CA TYR A 420 -7.93 -8.13 22.51
C TYR A 420 -8.37 -6.80 23.15
N ARG A 421 -9.67 -6.66 23.46
CA ARG A 421 -10.20 -5.48 24.15
C ARG A 421 -9.69 -5.37 25.58
N GLU A 422 -9.67 -6.48 26.32
CA GLU A 422 -9.09 -6.53 27.67
C GLU A 422 -7.60 -6.20 27.66
N LEU A 423 -6.84 -6.67 26.67
CA LEU A 423 -5.43 -6.31 26.49
C LEU A 423 -5.24 -4.84 26.13
N GLN A 424 -6.13 -4.26 25.32
CA GLN A 424 -6.14 -2.82 25.05
C GLN A 424 -6.52 -1.98 26.28
N GLU A 425 -7.47 -2.45 27.10
CA GLU A 425 -7.88 -1.75 28.32
C GLU A 425 -6.87 -1.94 29.47
N GLN A 426 -6.18 -3.06 29.55
CA GLN A 426 -5.23 -3.39 30.63
C GLN A 426 -3.85 -2.78 30.49
N GLN A 427 -3.46 -2.19 29.44
CA GLN A 427 -2.24 -1.44 29.17
C GLN A 427 -1.80 -1.60 27.70
N ALA A 428 -2.31 -0.76 26.83
CA ALA A 428 -1.56 -0.47 25.64
C ALA A 428 -0.27 0.26 26.07
N VAL A 429 0.77 -0.49 26.38
CA VAL A 429 2.09 0.08 26.52
C VAL A 429 2.51 0.51 25.13
N PRO A 430 2.64 1.82 24.86
CA PRO A 430 3.04 2.28 23.54
C PRO A 430 4.38 1.66 23.17
N ASN A 431 4.43 1.06 22.00
CA ASN A 431 5.65 0.46 21.48
C ASN A 431 5.69 0.61 19.96
N ASN A 432 6.87 0.64 19.40
CA ASN A 432 7.09 0.63 17.95
C ASN A 432 8.46 0.04 17.66
N SER A 433 8.65 -0.48 16.43
CA SER A 433 9.97 -0.86 15.94
C SER A 433 10.63 0.30 15.19
N ALA A 434 11.95 0.35 15.22
CA ALA A 434 12.76 1.33 14.50
C ALA A 434 14.13 0.75 14.18
N ASN A 435 14.78 1.25 13.14
CA ASN A 435 16.17 0.93 12.83
C ASN A 435 17.09 1.96 13.49
N LEU A 436 17.61 1.64 14.67
CA LEU A 436 18.44 2.56 15.46
C LEU A 436 19.95 2.28 15.34
N ASP A 437 20.36 1.14 14.78
CA ASP A 437 21.77 0.73 14.71
C ASP A 437 22.31 0.54 13.30
N ASN A 438 21.53 0.88 12.27
CA ASN A 438 21.84 0.70 10.86
C ASN A 438 22.04 -0.79 10.45
N ASN A 439 21.47 -1.70 11.22
CA ASN A 439 21.47 -3.12 10.90
C ASN A 439 20.15 -3.52 10.27
N PHE A 440 20.11 -3.68 8.96
CA PHE A 440 18.89 -4.03 8.21
C PHE A 440 18.40 -5.49 8.43
N GLY A 441 18.96 -6.22 9.40
CA GLY A 441 18.54 -7.57 9.75
C GLY A 441 17.33 -7.59 10.67
N ASN A 442 17.51 -7.20 11.91
CA ASN A 442 16.45 -7.14 12.93
C ASN A 442 16.28 -5.68 13.37
N GLU A 443 15.05 -5.27 13.62
CA GLU A 443 14.75 -3.93 14.13
C GLU A 443 14.82 -3.89 15.67
N GLU A 444 15.04 -2.70 16.20
CA GLU A 444 14.96 -2.41 17.62
C GLU A 444 13.51 -2.23 18.03
N LEU A 445 13.16 -2.71 19.22
CA LEU A 445 11.87 -2.44 19.84
C LEU A 445 12.01 -1.32 20.87
N LEU A 446 11.22 -0.27 20.68
CA LEU A 446 11.05 0.82 21.64
C LEU A 446 9.76 0.59 22.42
N VAL A 447 9.84 0.67 23.74
CA VAL A 447 8.70 0.49 24.64
C VAL A 447 8.64 1.68 25.61
N LEU A 448 7.47 2.33 25.64
CA LEU A 448 7.24 3.45 26.56
C LEU A 448 6.68 2.91 27.89
N ALA A 449 7.53 2.72 28.87
CA ALA A 449 7.16 2.17 30.17
C ALA A 449 7.73 3.02 31.32
N ASN A 450 7.00 3.16 32.41
CA ASN A 450 7.47 3.76 33.67
C ASN A 450 8.15 5.15 33.54
N ASN A 451 7.65 6.01 32.63
CA ASN A 451 8.25 7.30 32.27
C ASN A 451 9.66 7.19 31.66
N GLN A 452 9.92 6.08 31.00
CA GLN A 452 11.18 5.81 30.31
C GLN A 452 10.88 5.20 28.96
N ILE A 453 11.78 5.42 28.00
CA ILE A 453 11.82 4.59 26.80
C ILE A 453 12.83 3.48 27.08
N GLU A 454 12.34 2.27 26.99
CA GLU A 454 13.13 1.06 27.03
C GLU A 454 13.41 0.62 25.59
N ILE A 455 14.67 0.47 25.22
CA ILE A 455 15.12 0.07 23.90
C ILE A 455 15.73 -1.32 23.98
N PHE A 456 15.22 -2.22 23.16
CA PHE A 456 15.70 -3.59 23.05
C PHE A 456 16.30 -3.79 21.65
N LEU A 457 17.60 -4.00 21.58
CA LEU A 457 18.32 -4.12 20.32
C LEU A 457 18.03 -5.46 19.64
N ASN A 458 17.89 -5.43 18.31
CA ASN A 458 17.65 -6.60 17.47
C ASN A 458 16.49 -7.48 17.97
N ALA A 459 15.46 -6.88 18.54
CA ALA A 459 14.37 -7.58 19.19
C ALA A 459 13.29 -8.08 18.22
N ILE A 460 13.13 -7.41 17.09
CA ILE A 460 12.10 -7.67 16.09
C ILE A 460 12.74 -8.28 14.84
N GLU A 461 12.45 -9.52 14.59
CA GLU A 461 12.83 -10.14 13.31
C GLU A 461 12.02 -9.48 12.18
N PRO A 462 12.66 -9.17 11.02
CA PRO A 462 11.92 -8.68 9.86
C PRO A 462 10.79 -9.65 9.57
N SER A 463 9.58 -9.15 9.41
CA SER A 463 8.47 -10.01 9.01
C SER A 463 8.85 -10.62 7.67
N GLU A 464 9.17 -11.91 7.65
CA GLU A 464 9.30 -12.62 6.38
C GLU A 464 7.95 -12.47 5.65
N ASP A 465 7.96 -11.70 4.58
CA ASP A 465 6.82 -11.47 3.71
C ASP A 465 5.98 -12.74 3.59
N ASN A 466 4.72 -12.70 4.05
CA ASN A 466 3.65 -13.66 3.79
C ASN A 466 3.97 -15.18 3.90
N ARG A 467 5.18 -15.58 4.25
CA ARG A 467 5.55 -17.00 4.38
C ARG A 467 4.88 -17.65 5.59
N GLN A 468 4.47 -16.89 6.60
CA GLN A 468 3.72 -17.43 7.74
C GLN A 468 2.35 -17.95 7.32
N PHE A 469 1.67 -17.27 6.40
CA PHE A 469 0.42 -17.77 5.82
C PHE A 469 0.63 -19.07 5.02
N LEU A 470 1.73 -19.16 4.28
CA LEU A 470 2.11 -20.37 3.54
C LEU A 470 2.65 -21.48 4.45
N GLY A 471 3.22 -21.14 5.61
CA GLY A 471 3.68 -22.08 6.62
C GLY A 471 2.53 -22.81 7.34
N ALA A 472 1.37 -22.15 7.47
CA ALA A 472 0.14 -22.77 7.97
C ALA A 472 -0.51 -23.74 6.94
N LEU A 473 -0.02 -23.75 5.69
CA LEU A 473 -0.42 -24.70 4.67
C LEU A 473 0.38 -26.00 4.84
N ASN A 474 -0.19 -27.00 5.49
CA ASN A 474 0.38 -28.35 5.49
C ASN A 474 0.37 -28.94 4.07
N TYR A 475 1.47 -28.72 3.33
CA TYR A 475 1.62 -29.20 1.97
C TYR A 475 2.07 -30.67 1.94
N THR A 476 1.23 -31.54 1.45
CA THR A 476 1.60 -32.93 1.16
C THR A 476 2.02 -33.04 -0.30
N ARG A 477 3.32 -32.93 -0.57
CA ARG A 477 3.92 -32.92 -1.93
C ARG A 477 3.52 -34.10 -2.80
N GLU A 478 3.19 -35.24 -2.16
CA GLU A 478 2.83 -36.47 -2.85
C GLU A 478 1.41 -36.49 -3.44
N ARG A 479 0.49 -35.65 -2.92
CA ARG A 479 -0.92 -35.66 -3.33
C ARG A 479 -1.40 -34.38 -4.01
N ASN A 480 -0.61 -33.33 -4.06
CA ASN A 480 -1.04 -31.98 -4.47
C ASN A 480 -2.29 -31.51 -3.70
N GLU A 481 -2.36 -31.84 -2.42
CA GLU A 481 -3.46 -31.49 -1.52
C GLU A 481 -2.92 -30.59 -0.41
N TYR A 482 -3.64 -29.50 -0.13
CA TYR A 482 -3.37 -28.59 0.98
C TYR A 482 -4.54 -28.65 1.95
N GLU A 483 -4.25 -28.61 3.24
CA GLU A 483 -5.24 -28.48 4.28
C GLU A 483 -5.00 -27.15 5.00
N ILE A 484 -6.03 -26.28 4.99
CA ILE A 484 -6.00 -25.01 5.71
C ILE A 484 -6.93 -25.14 6.92
N ASN A 485 -6.38 -24.94 8.12
CA ASN A 485 -7.13 -24.93 9.35
C ASN A 485 -7.36 -23.48 9.80
N ILE A 486 -8.57 -22.96 9.59
CA ILE A 486 -8.94 -21.58 9.96
C ILE A 486 -8.69 -21.32 11.45
N ARG A 487 -8.85 -22.31 12.32
CA ARG A 487 -8.60 -22.13 13.75
C ARG A 487 -7.14 -21.83 14.04
N GLU A 488 -6.21 -22.51 13.40
CA GLU A 488 -4.77 -22.26 13.54
C GLU A 488 -4.42 -20.87 13.06
N ILE A 489 -4.99 -20.45 11.91
CA ILE A 489 -4.81 -19.09 11.40
C ILE A 489 -5.32 -18.04 12.39
N ILE A 490 -6.50 -18.25 13.00
CA ILE A 490 -7.06 -17.31 13.99
C ILE A 490 -6.20 -17.30 15.27
N ASP A 491 -5.75 -18.45 15.70
CA ASP A 491 -4.87 -18.55 16.87
C ASP A 491 -3.51 -17.86 16.60
N ASP A 492 -2.97 -17.97 15.39
CA ASP A 492 -1.72 -17.30 14.98
C ASP A 492 -1.89 -15.78 14.84
N ILE A 493 -3.00 -15.30 14.27
CA ILE A 493 -3.28 -13.85 14.18
C ILE A 493 -3.35 -13.22 15.58
N SER A 494 -3.87 -13.92 16.56
CA SER A 494 -3.94 -13.40 17.94
C SER A 494 -2.58 -13.34 18.64
N LEU A 495 -1.67 -14.22 18.29
CA LEU A 495 -0.29 -14.22 18.77
C LEU A 495 0.53 -13.06 18.16
N ASN A 496 0.30 -12.76 16.89
CA ASN A 496 1.03 -11.70 16.19
C ASN A 496 0.68 -10.28 16.66
N ALA A 497 -0.53 -10.04 17.19
CA ALA A 497 -0.92 -8.73 17.71
C ALA A 497 -0.10 -8.28 18.95
N ASN A 498 0.53 -9.21 19.66
CA ASN A 498 1.36 -8.94 20.84
C ASN A 498 2.81 -9.46 20.69
N SER A 499 3.21 -9.88 19.49
CA SER A 499 4.50 -10.56 19.29
C SER A 499 5.71 -9.69 19.68
N ALA A 500 5.64 -8.39 19.43
CA ALA A 500 6.71 -7.46 19.73
C ALA A 500 7.00 -7.38 21.25
N LEU A 501 5.98 -7.18 22.08
CA LEU A 501 6.14 -7.15 23.54
C LEU A 501 6.45 -8.54 24.11
N ALA A 502 5.87 -9.61 23.55
CA ALA A 502 6.19 -10.97 23.95
C ALA A 502 7.64 -11.35 23.67
N ALA A 503 8.23 -10.81 22.61
CA ALA A 503 9.64 -11.05 22.26
C ALA A 503 10.62 -10.51 23.33
N VAL A 504 10.20 -9.53 24.11
CA VAL A 504 11.02 -8.89 25.16
C VAL A 504 10.55 -9.17 26.58
N GLU A 505 9.51 -9.98 26.75
CA GLU A 505 8.99 -10.34 28.07
C GLU A 505 10.08 -10.96 28.95
N GLY A 506 10.32 -10.34 30.11
CA GLY A 506 11.35 -10.77 31.05
C GLY A 506 12.80 -10.46 30.64
N LYS A 507 13.02 -9.77 29.53
CA LYS A 507 14.33 -9.24 29.15
C LYS A 507 14.59 -7.91 29.84
N THR A 508 15.87 -7.59 30.06
CA THR A 508 16.29 -6.25 30.46
C THR A 508 16.56 -5.41 29.22
N PRO A 509 16.10 -4.15 29.18
CA PRO A 509 16.40 -3.27 28.06
C PRO A 509 17.92 -3.04 27.92
N ASP A 510 18.39 -2.92 26.70
CA ASP A 510 19.79 -2.62 26.39
C ASP A 510 20.11 -1.16 26.65
N LEU A 511 19.14 -0.27 26.41
CA LEU A 511 19.23 1.16 26.72
C LEU A 511 17.93 1.64 27.34
N THR A 512 18.02 2.57 28.28
CA THR A 512 16.88 3.22 28.91
C THR A 512 17.08 4.73 28.90
N LEU A 513 16.10 5.46 28.35
CA LEU A 513 16.10 6.92 28.29
C LEU A 513 15.00 7.49 29.18
N ASP A 514 15.35 8.39 30.10
CA ASP A 514 14.39 9.06 30.95
C ASP A 514 13.58 10.08 30.15
N ILE A 515 12.26 10.05 30.34
CA ILE A 515 11.32 10.99 29.72
C ILE A 515 10.67 11.82 30.82
N ASP A 516 10.46 13.11 30.55
CA ASP A 516 9.77 13.98 31.52
C ASP A 516 8.34 13.46 31.77
N ALA A 517 8.03 13.21 33.03
CA ALA A 517 6.73 12.68 33.46
C ALA A 517 5.53 13.55 33.04
N SER A 518 5.76 14.83 32.70
CA SER A 518 4.74 15.73 32.20
C SER A 518 4.21 15.31 30.80
N PHE A 519 4.97 14.50 30.06
CA PHE A 519 4.61 14.02 28.73
C PHE A 519 3.77 12.73 28.75
N ILE A 520 3.64 12.05 29.90
CA ILE A 520 3.02 10.73 29.97
C ILE A 520 1.86 10.73 30.97
N ASN A 521 0.69 11.07 30.49
CA ASN A 521 -0.57 10.83 31.21
C ASN A 521 -1.31 9.61 30.62
N GLY A 522 -0.67 8.44 30.62
CA GLY A 522 -1.32 7.16 30.39
C GLY A 522 -1.56 6.76 28.92
N SER A 523 -1.41 7.66 27.96
CA SER A 523 -1.47 7.35 26.53
C SER A 523 -0.42 8.17 25.80
N GLY A 524 0.61 7.54 25.32
CA GLY A 524 1.63 8.14 24.45
C GLY A 524 1.72 7.33 23.15
N ASP A 525 2.36 7.90 22.15
CA ASP A 525 2.65 7.23 20.89
C ASP A 525 4.12 7.41 20.55
N ILE A 526 4.71 6.42 19.88
CA ILE A 526 6.09 6.41 19.42
C ILE A 526 6.06 6.30 17.92
N ILE A 527 6.66 7.27 17.22
CA ILE A 527 6.70 7.30 15.77
C ILE A 527 8.16 7.43 15.32
N PRO A 528 8.75 6.37 14.74
CA PRO A 528 10.05 6.48 14.09
C PRO A 528 9.94 7.30 12.80
N ALA A 529 10.99 8.06 12.51
CA ALA A 529 11.04 8.93 11.34
C ALA A 529 12.48 9.18 10.91
N LYS A 530 12.69 9.51 9.64
CA LYS A 530 13.98 9.93 9.12
C LYS A 530 14.02 11.44 8.99
N LEU A 531 14.70 12.08 9.93
CA LEU A 531 14.81 13.54 9.98
C LEU A 531 16.16 14.06 9.51
N ASN A 532 17.18 13.24 9.58
CA ASN A 532 18.51 13.59 9.11
C ASN A 532 18.95 12.68 7.94
N ALA A 533 20.09 12.97 7.33
CA ALA A 533 20.58 12.24 6.16
C ALA A 533 21.23 10.89 6.50
N ASP A 534 21.24 10.48 7.76
CA ASP A 534 21.77 9.18 8.13
C ASP A 534 20.75 8.06 7.87
N SER A 535 21.19 6.82 8.04
CA SER A 535 20.33 5.65 7.82
C SER A 535 19.58 5.21 9.08
N ILE A 536 19.78 5.90 10.20
CA ILE A 536 19.22 5.60 11.51
C ILE A 536 17.88 6.32 11.67
N ASP A 537 16.92 5.72 12.36
CA ASP A 537 15.65 6.37 12.63
C ASP A 537 15.78 7.33 13.82
N ASP A 538 15.16 8.50 13.65
CA ASP A 538 14.86 9.42 14.72
C ASP A 538 13.50 9.04 15.33
N VAL A 539 13.23 9.45 16.57
CA VAL A 539 12.03 8.99 17.26
C VAL A 539 11.22 10.14 17.83
N PHE A 540 9.97 10.26 17.38
CA PHE A 540 8.97 11.10 18.04
C PHE A 540 8.23 10.34 19.13
N ILE A 541 8.09 10.98 20.29
CA ILE A 541 7.31 10.50 21.41
C ILE A 541 6.26 11.56 21.71
N PHE A 542 5.00 11.21 21.52
CA PHE A 542 3.88 12.13 21.71
C PHE A 542 3.10 11.79 22.97
N THR A 543 2.52 12.83 23.59
CA THR A 543 1.32 12.67 24.40
C THR A 543 0.14 12.36 23.49
N ASP A 544 -1.03 11.99 24.04
CA ASP A 544 -2.22 11.67 23.28
C ASP A 544 -2.46 12.67 22.13
N LEU A 545 -2.38 12.20 20.88
CA LEU A 545 -2.64 12.96 19.65
C LEU A 545 -4.06 13.53 19.56
N ASN A 546 -4.98 13.05 20.41
CA ASN A 546 -6.36 13.54 20.50
C ASN A 546 -6.55 14.66 21.52
N SER A 547 -5.51 15.03 22.26
CA SER A 547 -5.57 16.12 23.24
C SER A 547 -5.62 17.50 22.54
N SER A 548 -6.11 18.52 23.25
CA SER A 548 -6.15 19.90 22.73
C SER A 548 -4.76 20.54 22.57
N HIS A 549 -3.75 19.91 23.16
CA HIS A 549 -2.34 20.31 23.05
C HIS A 549 -1.53 19.03 22.96
N ILE A 550 -0.69 18.95 21.94
CA ILE A 550 0.23 17.83 21.73
C ILE A 550 1.59 18.28 22.21
N SER A 551 2.09 17.59 23.22
CA SER A 551 3.46 17.75 23.71
C SER A 551 4.24 16.48 23.44
N GLY A 552 5.53 16.59 23.30
CA GLY A 552 6.34 15.41 23.09
C GLY A 552 7.83 15.69 23.22
N MET A 553 8.57 14.66 22.93
CA MET A 553 10.02 14.67 22.86
C MET A 553 10.45 14.07 21.53
N LEU A 554 11.41 14.71 20.90
CA LEU A 554 12.10 14.23 19.73
C LEU A 554 13.48 13.72 20.14
N LEU A 555 13.80 12.49 19.79
CA LEU A 555 15.12 11.91 19.90
C LEU A 555 15.74 11.94 18.50
N LEU A 556 16.78 12.76 18.32
CA LEU A 556 17.57 12.79 17.11
C LEU A 556 18.79 11.92 17.27
N SER A 557 19.01 10.99 16.35
CA SER A 557 20.20 10.14 16.25
C SER A 557 21.46 10.98 15.98
N LYS A 558 22.63 10.46 16.39
CA LYS A 558 23.92 11.14 16.20
C LYS A 558 24.93 10.27 15.50
#